data_80468d49d96a6ca135baaa010f7933fc
#
_entry.id   80468d49d96a6ca135baaa010f7933fc
#
_cell.length_a   1.000
_cell.length_b   1.000
_cell.length_c   1.000
_cell.angle_alpha   90.00
_cell.angle_beta   90.00
_cell.angle_gamma   90.00
#
_symmetry.space_group_name_H-M   'P 1'
#
loop_
_entity.id
_entity.type
_entity.pdbx_description
1 polymer ?
#
loop_
_entity_poly.entity_id
_entity_poly.type
_entity_poly.pdbx_seq_one_letter_code
_entity_poly.pdbx_strand_id
1 'polypeptide(L)'
;MTNSAPNGSLLRVKPVSPRQFATFRIVLGLYLTIYLAHLIPYGAELLSREGMLPDASLNFIHRILPNPLEWADTPGVVTAFLIGLTILSISFTVGLFRRAAAVLLWFGLACLFNRNNLLSNPSIHYVGMILLMCAVIPAGESWGLSRSKPGKEWFFPAWVFRAAWILMAVGYTFCG
;
A
#
# COMPACT_ATOMS: atom_id res chain seq x y z
N MET A 1 19.26 -35.24 34.80
CA MET A 1 19.54 -35.08 33.37
C MET A 1 18.69 -33.93 32.83
N THR A 2 19.27 -32.74 32.85
CA THR A 2 18.61 -31.49 32.44
C THR A 2 18.76 -31.38 30.93
N ASN A 3 17.62 -31.52 30.24
CA ASN A 3 17.53 -31.40 28.79
C ASN A 3 17.54 -29.89 28.43
N SER A 4 18.71 -29.31 28.23
CA SER A 4 18.85 -27.96 27.69
C SER A 4 18.54 -27.99 26.20
N ALA A 5 17.33 -27.51 25.83
CA ALA A 5 16.97 -27.26 24.45
C ALA A 5 18.00 -26.29 23.80
N PRO A 6 18.44 -26.51 22.55
CA PRO A 6 19.41 -25.67 21.91
C PRO A 6 18.81 -24.26 21.70
N ASN A 7 19.51 -23.27 22.25
CA ASN A 7 19.21 -21.84 22.07
C ASN A 7 19.32 -21.44 20.60
N GLY A 8 18.22 -21.56 19.87
CA GLY A 8 18.05 -20.95 18.55
C GLY A 8 17.90 -19.43 18.65
N SER A 9 18.89 -18.74 19.23
CA SER A 9 18.81 -17.30 19.54
C SER A 9 19.06 -16.37 18.34
N LEU A 10 19.39 -16.87 17.16
CA LEU A 10 19.80 -16.05 16.01
C LEU A 10 18.63 -15.42 15.20
N LEU A 11 17.37 -15.70 15.54
CA LEU A 11 16.22 -15.17 14.79
C LEU A 11 15.03 -14.73 15.67
N ARG A 12 15.24 -14.35 16.93
CA ARG A 12 14.20 -13.71 17.73
C ARG A 12 14.02 -12.26 17.29
N VAL A 13 13.20 -12.07 16.26
CA VAL A 13 12.65 -10.75 15.95
C VAL A 13 11.88 -10.29 17.18
N LYS A 14 12.25 -9.14 17.75
CA LYS A 14 11.49 -8.54 18.86
C LYS A 14 10.03 -8.39 18.39
N PRO A 15 9.03 -8.76 19.18
CA PRO A 15 7.65 -8.62 18.80
C PRO A 15 7.33 -7.14 18.56
N VAL A 16 6.81 -6.82 17.37
CA VAL A 16 6.35 -5.46 17.02
C VAL A 16 5.16 -5.15 17.91
N SER A 17 5.19 -4.02 18.59
CA SER A 17 4.09 -3.60 19.45
C SER A 17 2.91 -3.02 18.63
N PRO A 18 1.67 -3.08 19.15
CA PRO A 18 0.52 -2.45 18.49
C PRO A 18 0.69 -0.96 18.23
N ARG A 19 1.45 -0.26 19.07
CA ARG A 19 1.75 1.17 18.92
C ARG A 19 2.75 1.43 17.80
N GLN A 20 3.80 0.62 17.69
CA GLN A 20 4.78 0.72 16.60
C GLN A 20 4.11 0.52 15.24
N PHE A 21 3.26 -0.49 15.12
CA PHE A 21 2.49 -0.69 13.90
C PHE A 21 1.54 0.46 13.61
N ALA A 22 0.84 1.00 14.63
CA ALA A 22 -0.04 2.15 14.45
C ALA A 22 0.72 3.39 13.97
N THR A 23 1.90 3.68 14.54
CA THR A 23 2.77 4.78 14.08
C THR A 23 3.18 4.59 12.62
N PHE A 24 3.64 3.39 12.27
CA PHE A 24 4.00 3.05 10.89
C PHE A 24 2.82 3.27 9.92
N ARG A 25 1.62 2.79 10.26
CA ARG A 25 0.40 2.98 9.48
C ARG A 25 0.07 4.47 9.27
N ILE A 26 0.17 5.27 10.34
CA ILE A 26 -0.10 6.72 10.28
C ILE A 26 0.90 7.40 9.34
N VAL A 27 2.19 7.13 9.49
CA VAL A 27 3.23 7.72 8.64
C VAL A 27 3.05 7.33 7.17
N LEU A 28 2.82 6.04 6.90
CA LEU A 28 2.56 5.54 5.54
C LEU A 28 1.28 6.16 4.95
N GLY A 29 0.22 6.24 5.75
CA GLY A 29 -1.05 6.81 5.31
C GLY A 29 -0.95 8.31 5.03
N LEU A 30 -0.24 9.08 5.85
CA LEU A 30 0.04 10.50 5.60
C LEU A 30 0.86 10.70 4.33
N TYR A 31 1.91 9.88 4.13
CA TYR A 31 2.68 9.90 2.90
C TYR A 31 1.78 9.70 1.66
N LEU A 32 0.94 8.67 1.69
CA LEU A 32 0.00 8.39 0.58
C LEU A 32 -1.02 9.51 0.39
N THR A 33 -1.54 10.08 1.48
CA THR A 33 -2.50 11.18 1.41
C THR A 33 -1.88 12.40 0.72
N ILE A 34 -0.66 12.77 1.12
CA ILE A 34 0.06 13.90 0.51
C ILE A 34 0.38 13.60 -0.95
N TYR A 35 0.88 12.41 -1.25
CA TYR A 35 1.23 11.98 -2.60
C TYR A 35 0.00 12.03 -3.54
N LEU A 36 -1.11 11.41 -3.14
CA LEU A 36 -2.32 11.35 -3.97
C LEU A 36 -3.00 12.73 -4.10
N ALA A 37 -3.05 13.51 -3.02
CA ALA A 37 -3.59 14.87 -3.06
C ALA A 37 -2.77 15.77 -3.99
N HIS A 38 -1.43 15.65 -3.96
CA HIS A 38 -0.55 16.39 -4.87
C HIS A 38 -0.74 16.00 -6.33
N LEU A 39 -1.16 14.78 -6.61
CA LEU A 39 -1.40 14.29 -7.96
C LEU A 39 -2.74 14.78 -8.56
N ILE A 40 -3.71 15.17 -7.72
CA ILE A 40 -5.06 15.58 -8.19
C ILE A 40 -5.02 16.68 -9.26
N PRO A 41 -4.31 17.81 -9.10
CA PRO A 41 -4.31 18.88 -10.08
C PRO A 41 -3.69 18.48 -11.43
N TYR A 42 -2.81 17.48 -11.43
CA TYR A 42 -2.11 17.01 -12.64
C TYR A 42 -2.73 15.73 -13.21
N GLY A 43 -3.72 15.16 -12.54
CA GLY A 43 -4.29 13.85 -12.87
C GLY A 43 -4.85 13.77 -14.28
N ALA A 44 -5.55 14.81 -14.72
CA ALA A 44 -6.11 14.88 -16.06
C ALA A 44 -5.01 14.84 -17.14
N GLU A 45 -3.96 15.62 -16.97
CA GLU A 45 -2.83 15.68 -17.90
C GLU A 45 -2.03 14.37 -17.92
N LEU A 46 -1.85 13.74 -16.77
CA LEU A 46 -0.97 12.58 -16.63
C LEU A 46 -1.65 11.25 -16.95
N LEU A 47 -2.96 11.13 -16.71
CA LEU A 47 -3.67 9.84 -16.65
C LEU A 47 -4.92 9.77 -17.53
N SER A 48 -5.41 10.89 -18.11
CA SER A 48 -6.57 10.85 -18.99
C SER A 48 -6.19 10.60 -20.46
N ARG A 49 -7.18 10.28 -21.29
CA ARG A 49 -7.00 10.17 -22.74
C ARG A 49 -6.67 11.50 -23.43
N GLU A 50 -6.89 12.62 -22.76
CA GLU A 50 -6.56 13.97 -23.25
C GLU A 50 -5.16 14.40 -22.82
N GLY A 51 -4.44 13.55 -22.08
CA GLY A 51 -3.15 13.84 -21.48
C GLY A 51 -1.95 13.25 -22.23
N MET A 52 -0.87 13.01 -21.48
CA MET A 52 0.44 12.59 -22.01
C MET A 52 0.43 11.23 -22.72
N LEU A 53 -0.42 10.31 -22.31
CA LEU A 53 -0.56 8.99 -22.91
C LEU A 53 -2.03 8.76 -23.33
N PRO A 54 -2.45 9.26 -24.50
CA PRO A 54 -3.84 9.16 -24.94
C PRO A 54 -4.30 7.72 -25.11
N ASP A 55 -3.44 6.85 -25.62
CA ASP A 55 -3.74 5.44 -25.83
C ASP A 55 -3.07 4.55 -24.77
N ALA A 56 -3.87 3.99 -23.89
CA ALA A 56 -3.40 3.08 -22.85
C ALA A 56 -2.77 1.79 -23.40
N SER A 57 -3.11 1.40 -24.65
CA SER A 57 -2.54 0.21 -25.29
C SER A 57 -1.05 0.31 -25.58
N LEU A 58 -0.50 1.53 -25.60
CA LEU A 58 0.93 1.78 -25.74
C LEU A 58 1.72 1.40 -24.48
N ASN A 59 1.05 1.21 -23.35
CA ASN A 59 1.68 0.71 -22.15
C ASN A 59 1.88 -0.81 -22.27
N PHE A 60 3.12 -1.30 -22.14
CA PHE A 60 3.44 -2.73 -22.27
C PHE A 60 2.79 -3.62 -21.23
N ILE A 61 2.32 -3.06 -20.11
CA ILE A 61 1.57 -3.76 -19.05
C ILE A 61 0.06 -3.65 -19.21
N HIS A 62 -0.41 -3.09 -20.33
CA HIS A 62 -1.83 -3.00 -20.64
C HIS A 62 -2.55 -4.35 -20.47
N ARG A 63 -3.72 -4.35 -19.83
CA ARG A 63 -4.57 -5.55 -19.58
C ARG A 63 -3.99 -6.61 -18.63
N ILE A 64 -2.89 -6.37 -17.94
CA ILE A 64 -2.42 -7.30 -16.89
C ILE A 64 -3.40 -7.33 -15.70
N LEU A 65 -3.99 -6.18 -15.36
CA LEU A 65 -5.03 -6.07 -14.32
C LEU A 65 -6.26 -5.37 -14.91
N PRO A 66 -7.48 -5.75 -14.49
CA PRO A 66 -8.69 -5.00 -14.84
C PRO A 66 -8.56 -3.58 -14.29
N ASN A 67 -8.56 -2.59 -15.19
CA ASN A 67 -8.33 -1.21 -14.85
C ASN A 67 -9.55 -0.35 -15.19
N PRO A 68 -10.27 0.20 -14.21
CA PRO A 68 -11.39 1.11 -14.45
C PRO A 68 -11.01 2.33 -15.31
N LEU A 69 -9.76 2.79 -15.21
CA LEU A 69 -9.24 3.92 -15.98
C LEU A 69 -8.97 3.60 -17.46
N GLU A 70 -9.03 2.32 -17.86
CA GLU A 70 -8.98 1.94 -19.29
C GLU A 70 -10.35 2.07 -19.95
N TRP A 71 -11.43 1.91 -19.16
CA TRP A 71 -12.81 1.98 -19.66
C TRP A 71 -13.39 3.38 -19.58
N ALA A 72 -12.92 4.18 -18.62
CA ALA A 72 -13.42 5.53 -18.38
C ALA A 72 -12.26 6.44 -17.93
N ASP A 73 -11.56 6.98 -18.91
CA ASP A 73 -10.34 7.79 -18.73
C ASP A 73 -10.54 9.28 -19.04
N THR A 74 -11.79 9.76 -18.92
CA THR A 74 -12.05 11.19 -19.05
C THR A 74 -11.43 11.98 -17.89
N PRO A 75 -11.03 13.25 -18.10
CA PRO A 75 -10.41 14.08 -17.06
C PRO A 75 -11.19 14.08 -15.73
N GLY A 76 -12.52 14.16 -15.80
CA GLY A 76 -13.39 14.16 -14.63
C GLY A 76 -13.36 12.83 -13.85
N VAL A 77 -13.35 11.69 -14.56
CA VAL A 77 -13.29 10.37 -13.94
C VAL A 77 -11.93 10.15 -13.27
N VAL A 78 -10.84 10.55 -13.92
CA VAL A 78 -9.50 10.47 -13.36
C VAL A 78 -9.40 11.29 -12.06
N THR A 79 -9.90 12.52 -12.09
CA THR A 79 -9.91 13.40 -10.91
C THR A 79 -10.74 12.79 -9.77
N ALA A 80 -11.94 12.27 -10.08
CA ALA A 80 -12.78 11.60 -9.09
C ALA A 80 -12.11 10.36 -8.50
N PHE A 81 -11.41 9.57 -9.32
CA PHE A 81 -10.65 8.40 -8.89
C PHE A 81 -9.52 8.78 -7.91
N LEU A 82 -8.75 9.83 -8.22
CA LEU A 82 -7.68 10.32 -7.35
C LEU A 82 -8.23 10.87 -6.01
N ILE A 83 -9.35 11.58 -6.04
CA ILE A 83 -10.04 12.03 -4.82
C ILE A 83 -10.49 10.83 -3.99
N GLY A 84 -11.06 9.81 -4.62
CA GLY A 84 -11.45 8.57 -3.95
C GLY A 84 -10.27 7.87 -3.28
N LEU A 85 -9.13 7.74 -3.96
CA LEU A 85 -7.92 7.18 -3.38
C LEU A 85 -7.38 8.04 -2.23
N THR A 86 -7.47 9.36 -2.33
CA THR A 86 -7.07 10.27 -1.24
C THR A 86 -7.96 10.06 0.00
N ILE A 87 -9.26 9.92 -0.16
CA ILE A 87 -10.19 9.61 0.94
C ILE A 87 -9.87 8.25 1.55
N LEU A 88 -9.57 7.23 0.72
CA LEU A 88 -9.15 5.92 1.21
C LEU A 88 -7.84 5.97 1.99
N SER A 89 -6.88 6.81 1.57
CA SER A 89 -5.61 6.97 2.29
C SER A 89 -5.82 7.65 3.65
N ILE A 90 -6.74 8.60 3.76
CA ILE A 90 -7.16 9.19 5.03
C ILE A 90 -7.81 8.12 5.92
N SER A 91 -8.72 7.31 5.37
CA SER A 91 -9.36 6.20 6.10
C SER A 91 -8.34 5.19 6.61
N PHE A 92 -7.33 4.86 5.80
CA PHE A 92 -6.21 4.01 6.21
C PHE A 92 -5.40 4.66 7.34
N THR A 93 -5.11 5.96 7.24
CA THR A 93 -4.34 6.73 8.23
C THR A 93 -5.02 6.71 9.60
N VAL A 94 -6.32 6.96 9.65
CA VAL A 94 -7.09 6.95 10.91
C VAL A 94 -7.47 5.54 11.38
N GLY A 95 -7.19 4.52 10.57
CA GLY A 95 -7.46 3.11 10.89
C GLY A 95 -8.92 2.72 10.75
N LEU A 96 -9.72 3.46 9.99
CA LEU A 96 -11.09 3.11 9.66
C LEU A 96 -11.08 2.11 8.50
N PHE A 97 -11.66 0.90 8.71
CA PHE A 97 -11.62 -0.18 7.72
C PHE A 97 -10.24 -0.45 7.13
N ARG A 98 -9.18 -0.33 7.94
CA ARG A 98 -7.76 -0.39 7.54
C ARG A 98 -7.45 -1.47 6.50
N ARG A 99 -7.94 -2.71 6.72
CA ARG A 99 -7.64 -3.85 5.84
C ARG A 99 -8.22 -3.66 4.44
N ALA A 100 -9.49 -3.24 4.37
CA ALA A 100 -10.14 -2.95 3.09
C ALA A 100 -9.50 -1.74 2.41
N ALA A 101 -9.25 -0.66 3.15
CA ALA A 101 -8.58 0.53 2.64
C ALA A 101 -7.18 0.20 2.07
N ALA A 102 -6.41 -0.66 2.75
CA ALA A 102 -5.09 -1.08 2.28
C ALA A 102 -5.16 -1.84 0.94
N VAL A 103 -6.12 -2.77 0.79
CA VAL A 103 -6.31 -3.53 -0.46
C VAL A 103 -6.78 -2.61 -1.59
N LEU A 104 -7.74 -1.72 -1.31
CA LEU A 104 -8.25 -0.78 -2.31
C LEU A 104 -7.19 0.25 -2.73
N LEU A 105 -6.36 0.73 -1.80
CA LEU A 105 -5.23 1.59 -2.12
C LEU A 105 -4.19 0.88 -2.98
N TRP A 106 -3.85 -0.37 -2.63
CA TRP A 106 -2.98 -1.18 -3.47
C TRP A 106 -3.52 -1.32 -4.89
N PHE A 107 -4.78 -1.69 -5.02
CA PHE A 107 -5.44 -1.82 -6.33
C PHE A 107 -5.46 -0.49 -7.08
N GLY A 108 -5.80 0.61 -6.40
CA GLY A 108 -5.81 1.95 -6.99
C GLY A 108 -4.44 2.38 -7.50
N LEU A 109 -3.37 2.17 -6.73
CA LEU A 109 -1.99 2.44 -7.17
C LEU A 109 -1.60 1.58 -8.36
N ALA A 110 -2.01 0.31 -8.39
CA ALA A 110 -1.79 -0.57 -9.53
C ALA A 110 -2.54 -0.08 -10.79
N CYS A 111 -3.76 0.44 -10.64
CA CYS A 111 -4.52 1.06 -11.74
C CYS A 111 -3.83 2.31 -12.31
N LEU A 112 -3.32 3.20 -11.43
CA LEU A 112 -2.57 4.38 -11.87
C LEU A 112 -1.32 3.99 -12.66
N PHE A 113 -0.55 3.03 -12.15
CA PHE A 113 0.64 2.51 -12.83
C PHE A 113 0.29 1.84 -14.16
N ASN A 114 -0.75 1.02 -14.19
CA ASN A 114 -1.18 0.33 -15.40
C ASN A 114 -1.76 1.31 -16.45
N ARG A 115 -2.28 2.47 -16.03
CA ARG A 115 -2.75 3.51 -16.96
C ARG A 115 -1.60 4.29 -17.60
N ASN A 116 -0.58 4.64 -16.81
CA ASN A 116 0.60 5.36 -17.30
C ASN A 116 1.86 4.96 -16.51
N ASN A 117 2.65 4.05 -17.07
CA ASN A 117 3.88 3.57 -16.45
C ASN A 117 5.06 4.55 -16.57
N LEU A 118 4.96 5.60 -17.41
CA LEU A 118 5.99 6.63 -17.51
C LEU A 118 6.13 7.44 -16.22
N LEU A 119 5.07 7.47 -15.41
CA LEU A 119 5.06 8.08 -14.07
C LEU A 119 5.61 7.16 -12.99
N SER A 120 6.08 5.98 -13.38
CA SER A 120 6.51 4.96 -12.44
C SER A 120 7.74 5.38 -11.66
N ASN A 121 7.58 5.43 -10.35
CA ASN A 121 8.68 5.42 -9.41
C ASN A 121 8.77 4.00 -8.82
N PRO A 122 9.93 3.33 -8.85
CA PRO A 122 10.10 1.99 -8.27
C PRO A 122 9.59 1.85 -6.83
N SER A 123 9.67 2.92 -6.03
CA SER A 123 9.18 2.92 -4.65
C SER A 123 7.66 2.70 -4.53
N ILE A 124 6.86 3.04 -5.53
CA ILE A 124 5.39 2.85 -5.50
C ILE A 124 5.02 1.37 -5.47
N HIS A 125 5.77 0.52 -6.15
CA HIS A 125 5.57 -0.93 -6.11
C HIS A 125 5.82 -1.49 -4.70
N TYR A 126 6.86 -1.00 -4.01
CA TYR A 126 7.13 -1.36 -2.61
C TYR A 126 6.01 -0.91 -1.69
N VAL A 127 5.54 0.31 -1.86
CA VAL A 127 4.39 0.84 -1.10
C VAL A 127 3.16 -0.04 -1.32
N GLY A 128 2.91 -0.47 -2.55
CA GLY A 128 1.83 -1.41 -2.87
C GLY A 128 1.96 -2.73 -2.11
N MET A 129 3.14 -3.35 -2.13
CA MET A 129 3.38 -4.59 -1.39
C MET A 129 3.26 -4.41 0.13
N ILE A 130 3.73 -3.29 0.67
CA ILE A 130 3.59 -2.95 2.09
C ILE A 130 2.11 -2.78 2.46
N LEU A 131 1.29 -2.19 1.60
CA LEU A 131 -0.17 -2.09 1.81
C LEU A 131 -0.82 -3.47 1.91
N LEU A 132 -0.47 -4.41 1.02
CA LEU A 132 -0.94 -5.80 1.11
C LEU A 132 -0.51 -6.47 2.42
N MET A 133 0.74 -6.25 2.86
CA MET A 133 1.20 -6.74 4.16
C MET A 133 0.38 -6.12 5.30
N CYS A 134 0.08 -4.82 5.24
CA CYS A 134 -0.81 -4.18 6.22
C CYS A 134 -2.21 -4.79 6.22
N ALA A 135 -2.74 -5.25 5.09
CA ALA A 135 -4.06 -5.86 5.01
C ALA A 135 -4.13 -7.21 5.75
N VAL A 136 -3.04 -7.97 5.77
CA VAL A 136 -2.96 -9.29 6.41
C VAL A 136 -2.82 -9.21 7.94
N ILE A 137 -2.22 -8.15 8.47
CA ILE A 137 -2.02 -7.98 9.92
C ILE A 137 -3.38 -7.95 10.63
N PRO A 138 -3.55 -8.66 11.76
CA PRO A 138 -4.79 -8.67 12.54
C PRO A 138 -5.25 -7.27 12.94
N ALA A 139 -6.57 -7.06 13.01
CA ALA A 139 -7.15 -5.83 13.54
C ALA A 139 -6.97 -5.78 15.07
N GLY A 140 -7.04 -4.57 15.65
CA GLY A 140 -6.89 -4.36 17.09
C GLY A 140 -5.61 -3.62 17.48
N GLU A 141 -4.94 -3.01 16.50
CA GLU A 141 -3.83 -2.10 16.76
C GLU A 141 -4.27 -0.85 17.53
N SER A 142 -3.32 -0.22 18.21
CA SER A 142 -3.55 1.06 18.92
C SER A 142 -3.92 2.19 17.94
N TRP A 143 -4.62 3.21 18.45
CA TRP A 143 -4.94 4.44 17.72
C TRP A 143 -5.73 4.26 16.41
N GLY A 144 -6.52 3.19 16.30
CA GLY A 144 -7.47 3.00 15.21
C GLY A 144 -8.87 3.44 15.61
N LEU A 145 -9.57 4.16 14.72
CA LEU A 145 -10.99 4.51 14.88
C LEU A 145 -11.93 3.29 14.74
N SER A 146 -11.42 2.19 14.21
CA SER A 146 -12.19 0.95 14.13
C SER A 146 -12.41 0.39 15.53
N ARG A 147 -13.68 0.24 15.93
CA ARG A 147 -14.11 -0.35 17.21
C ARG A 147 -13.85 -1.87 17.32
N SER A 148 -12.89 -2.41 16.61
CA SER A 148 -12.49 -3.78 16.81
C SER A 148 -11.95 -3.88 18.23
N LYS A 149 -12.75 -4.50 19.15
CA LYS A 149 -12.28 -4.77 20.51
C LYS A 149 -10.94 -5.49 20.38
N PRO A 150 -9.92 -5.09 21.14
CA PRO A 150 -8.70 -5.86 21.19
C PRO A 150 -9.08 -7.29 21.57
N GLY A 151 -9.05 -8.17 20.56
CA GLY A 151 -9.17 -9.61 20.81
C GLY A 151 -7.99 -10.03 21.67
N LYS A 152 -8.11 -11.18 22.31
CA LYS A 152 -7.02 -11.80 23.07
C LYS A 152 -5.70 -11.61 22.33
N GLU A 153 -4.77 -10.88 22.94
CA GLU A 153 -3.39 -10.67 22.52
C GLU A 153 -3.17 -10.36 21.02
N TRP A 154 -3.14 -9.06 20.69
CA TRP A 154 -2.74 -8.64 19.35
C TRP A 154 -1.30 -9.09 19.07
N PHE A 155 -1.07 -9.72 17.93
CA PHE A 155 0.26 -10.16 17.54
C PHE A 155 0.59 -9.67 16.10
N PHE A 156 1.83 -9.34 15.89
CA PHE A 156 2.37 -9.05 14.58
C PHE A 156 2.94 -10.33 13.97
N PRO A 157 2.45 -10.81 12.81
CA PRO A 157 2.96 -12.03 12.21
C PRO A 157 4.43 -11.88 11.83
N ALA A 158 5.31 -12.71 12.39
CA ALA A 158 6.75 -12.63 12.15
C ALA A 158 7.13 -12.82 10.68
N TRP A 159 6.33 -13.56 9.91
CA TRP A 159 6.57 -13.75 8.49
C TRP A 159 6.37 -12.44 7.69
N VAL A 160 5.46 -11.55 8.08
CA VAL A 160 5.27 -10.23 7.46
C VAL A 160 6.54 -9.40 7.58
N PHE A 161 7.17 -9.40 8.75
CA PHE A 161 8.43 -8.71 8.96
C PHE A 161 9.54 -9.28 8.06
N ARG A 162 9.66 -10.60 8.00
CA ARG A 162 10.65 -11.26 7.13
C ARG A 162 10.38 -10.98 5.64
N ALA A 163 9.13 -11.04 5.22
CA ALA A 163 8.74 -10.73 3.85
C ALA A 163 9.08 -9.27 3.47
N ALA A 164 8.86 -8.31 4.37
CA ALA A 164 9.24 -6.93 4.15
C ALA A 164 10.76 -6.76 3.97
N TRP A 165 11.57 -7.45 4.77
CA TRP A 165 13.03 -7.45 4.64
C TRP A 165 13.50 -8.09 3.33
N ILE A 166 12.94 -9.24 2.96
CA ILE A 166 13.26 -9.91 1.70
C ILE A 166 12.90 -9.00 0.52
N LEU A 167 11.71 -8.40 0.55
CA LEU A 167 11.26 -7.48 -0.50
C LEU A 167 12.21 -6.29 -0.65
N MET A 168 12.65 -5.71 0.47
CA MET A 168 13.61 -4.61 0.47
C MET A 168 14.97 -5.04 -0.08
N ALA A 169 15.49 -6.20 0.37
CA ALA A 169 16.75 -6.73 -0.12
C ALA A 169 16.71 -7.00 -1.64
N VAL A 170 15.66 -7.65 -2.13
CA VAL A 170 15.44 -7.89 -3.57
C VAL A 170 15.42 -6.57 -4.34
N GLY A 171 14.70 -5.56 -3.83
CA GLY A 171 14.64 -4.27 -4.48
C GLY A 171 15.98 -3.58 -4.59
N TYR A 172 16.75 -3.54 -3.54
CA TYR A 172 18.11 -2.96 -3.59
C TYR A 172 19.03 -3.73 -4.52
N THR A 173 18.87 -5.05 -4.63
CA THR A 173 19.69 -5.87 -5.54
C THR A 173 19.38 -5.59 -7.02
N PHE A 174 18.12 -5.28 -7.36
CA PHE A 174 17.73 -5.04 -8.76
C PHE A 174 17.79 -3.56 -9.16
N CYS A 175 17.80 -2.64 -8.22
CA CYS A 175 17.87 -1.20 -8.50
C CYS A 175 19.29 -0.61 -8.36
N GLY A 176 20.24 -1.36 -7.82
CA GLY A 176 21.67 -1.05 -7.73
C GLY A 176 22.45 -1.72 -8.82
#